data_43092bcff8280b7e742f759a7c497c0b
#
_entry.id   43092bcff8280b7e742f759a7c497c0b
#
_cell.length_a   1.000
_cell.length_b   1.000
_cell.length_c   1.000
_cell.angle_alpha   90.00
_cell.angle_beta   90.00
_cell.angle_gamma   90.00
#
_symmetry.space_group_name_H-M   'P 1'
#
loop_
_entity.id
_entity.type
_entity.pdbx_description
1 polymer ?
#
loop_
_entity_poly.entity_id
_entity_poly.type
_entity_poly.pdbx_seq_one_letter_code
_entity_poly.pdbx_strand_id
1 'polypeptide(L)'
;MWTHFTAMGWGDSWALSWVAKVSRARVGVVAVIDGPYFVLVLLGVLGTGLVAGAFCGFSAFVMRGLASLPPAQGVAAMNAINRAALTPAFMLVFGGSAVLCAIIAVVTFVLWPDDGTVELLLGSALYLFGSFGLTVVANVPRNEALARLEPGTAEAASYWQVYLREWTLWNHVRTLASAAAALVYVLALS
;
A
#
# COMPACT_ATOMS: atom_id res chain seq x y z
N MET A 1 35.60 49.96 -51.92
CA MET A 1 34.21 49.76 -52.29
C MET A 1 33.88 48.32 -52.02
N TRP A 2 33.51 47.97 -50.73
CA TRP A 2 32.84 46.75 -50.38
C TRP A 2 31.98 47.04 -49.15
N THR A 3 30.73 46.83 -49.33
CA THR A 3 29.58 47.20 -48.54
C THR A 3 29.36 46.27 -47.35
N HIS A 4 28.85 46.86 -46.27
CA HIS A 4 28.33 46.27 -45.05
C HIS A 4 27.36 45.13 -45.31
N PHE A 5 27.60 43.98 -44.65
CA PHE A 5 26.57 43.00 -44.37
C PHE A 5 26.27 43.09 -42.87
N THR A 6 25.20 43.75 -42.53
CA THR A 6 24.58 43.68 -41.21
C THR A 6 23.83 42.36 -41.11
N ALA A 7 24.35 41.43 -40.31
CA ALA A 7 23.65 40.24 -39.95
C ALA A 7 22.44 40.62 -39.08
N MET A 8 21.27 40.44 -39.63
CA MET A 8 19.99 40.57 -38.90
C MET A 8 19.87 39.48 -37.83
N GLY A 9 20.03 39.90 -36.57
CA GLY A 9 19.76 39.04 -35.40
C GLY A 9 18.26 38.82 -35.15
N TRP A 10 17.67 37.85 -35.83
CA TRP A 10 16.25 37.47 -35.66
C TRP A 10 16.04 36.02 -35.16
N GLY A 11 17.11 35.37 -34.67
CA GLY A 11 17.06 33.93 -34.30
C GLY A 11 16.86 33.61 -32.81
N ASP A 12 17.31 34.46 -31.92
CA ASP A 12 17.58 33.98 -30.53
C ASP A 12 16.55 34.40 -29.49
N SER A 13 15.78 35.46 -29.71
CA SER A 13 14.87 35.97 -28.69
C SER A 13 13.62 35.09 -28.47
N TRP A 14 13.06 34.50 -29.52
CA TRP A 14 11.91 33.61 -29.40
C TRP A 14 12.30 32.25 -28.85
N ALA A 15 13.47 31.72 -29.21
CA ALA A 15 13.96 30.43 -28.67
C ALA A 15 14.27 30.55 -27.18
N LEU A 16 14.93 31.62 -26.75
CA LEU A 16 15.17 31.90 -25.33
C LEU A 16 13.88 32.18 -24.57
N SER A 17 12.91 32.86 -25.18
CA SER A 17 11.59 33.07 -24.56
C SER A 17 10.78 31.78 -24.46
N TRP A 18 10.93 30.87 -25.43
CA TRP A 18 10.30 29.54 -25.40
C TRP A 18 10.93 28.64 -24.35
N VAL A 19 12.26 28.58 -24.30
CA VAL A 19 13.01 27.84 -23.27
C VAL A 19 12.67 28.38 -21.87
N ALA A 20 12.59 29.69 -21.70
CA ALA A 20 12.20 30.32 -20.45
C ALA A 20 10.69 30.11 -20.11
N LYS A 21 9.80 29.99 -21.10
CA LYS A 21 8.39 29.59 -20.89
C LYS A 21 8.28 28.13 -20.54
N VAL A 22 8.99 27.24 -21.24
CA VAL A 22 8.99 25.80 -20.95
C VAL A 22 9.65 25.51 -19.60
N SER A 23 10.74 26.22 -19.25
CA SER A 23 11.35 26.07 -17.93
C SER A 23 10.46 26.63 -16.79
N ARG A 24 9.77 27.77 -17.03
CA ARG A 24 8.78 28.30 -16.08
C ARG A 24 7.52 27.45 -15.98
N ALA A 25 7.05 26.85 -17.06
CA ALA A 25 5.97 25.86 -17.03
C ALA A 25 6.39 24.60 -16.27
N ARG A 26 7.63 24.13 -16.44
CA ARG A 26 8.16 23.01 -15.64
C ARG A 26 8.41 23.38 -14.17
N VAL A 27 8.79 24.60 -13.87
CA VAL A 27 8.98 25.09 -12.49
C VAL A 27 7.63 25.39 -11.81
N GLY A 28 6.56 25.66 -12.59
CA GLY A 28 5.20 25.82 -12.07
C GLY A 28 4.37 24.52 -12.02
N VAL A 29 4.88 23.42 -12.59
CA VAL A 29 4.34 22.06 -12.55
C VAL A 29 5.24 21.15 -11.70
N VAL A 30 6.10 21.71 -10.85
CA VAL A 30 6.75 20.92 -9.81
C VAL A 30 5.65 20.56 -8.81
N ALA A 31 5.27 19.33 -8.93
CA ALA A 31 4.16 18.66 -8.27
C ALA A 31 3.99 19.11 -6.83
N VAL A 32 2.76 19.32 -6.43
CA VAL A 32 2.32 19.43 -5.02
C VAL A 32 2.84 18.24 -4.18
N ILE A 33 3.37 17.19 -4.81
CA ILE A 33 4.02 16.02 -4.20
C ILE A 33 5.54 16.28 -3.99
N ASP A 34 5.92 17.49 -3.61
CA ASP A 34 7.29 17.83 -3.22
C ASP A 34 7.44 18.02 -1.71
N GLY A 35 8.68 17.96 -1.23
CA GLY A 35 8.99 18.22 0.16
C GLY A 35 8.33 17.24 1.14
N PRO A 36 7.67 17.72 2.21
CA PRO A 36 7.08 16.87 3.24
C PRO A 36 6.00 15.92 2.71
N TYR A 37 5.26 16.34 1.68
CA TYR A 37 4.21 15.50 1.11
C TYR A 37 4.78 14.32 0.32
N PHE A 38 5.85 14.51 -0.43
CA PHE A 38 6.61 13.43 -1.06
C PHE A 38 7.06 12.39 -0.03
N VAL A 39 7.64 12.84 1.09
CA VAL A 39 8.08 11.95 2.17
C VAL A 39 6.90 11.16 2.75
N LEU A 40 5.76 11.80 2.94
CA LEU A 40 4.55 11.16 3.46
C LEU A 40 4.08 10.02 2.52
N VAL A 41 4.01 10.28 1.21
CA VAL A 41 3.62 9.28 0.20
C VAL A 41 4.65 8.16 0.13
N LEU A 42 5.95 8.47 0.18
CA LEU A 42 7.03 7.47 0.20
C LEU A 42 6.92 6.55 1.42
N LEU A 43 6.61 7.09 2.60
CA LEU A 43 6.34 6.29 3.80
C LEU A 43 5.08 5.41 3.60
N GLY A 44 4.07 5.92 2.89
CA GLY A 44 2.90 5.15 2.46
C GLY A 44 3.27 3.95 1.57
N VAL A 45 4.13 4.17 0.56
CA VAL A 45 4.67 3.09 -0.30
C VAL A 45 5.38 2.02 0.54
N LEU A 46 6.30 2.44 1.42
CA LEU A 46 7.07 1.52 2.25
C LEU A 46 6.17 0.73 3.21
N GLY A 47 5.25 1.39 3.88
CA GLY A 47 4.33 0.77 4.83
C GLY A 47 3.41 -0.25 4.15
N THR A 48 2.73 0.14 3.08
CA THR A 48 1.82 -0.75 2.34
C THR A 48 2.57 -1.90 1.68
N GLY A 49 3.80 -1.67 1.18
CA GLY A 49 4.68 -2.68 0.61
C GLY A 49 5.15 -3.71 1.65
N LEU A 50 5.54 -3.28 2.86
CA LEU A 50 5.92 -4.18 3.95
C LEU A 50 4.74 -5.06 4.38
N VAL A 51 3.53 -4.49 4.48
CA VAL A 51 2.31 -5.24 4.79
C VAL A 51 1.98 -6.25 3.68
N ALA A 52 2.10 -5.84 2.41
CA ALA A 52 1.92 -6.73 1.27
C ALA A 52 2.89 -7.91 1.33
N GLY A 53 4.18 -7.66 1.64
CA GLY A 53 5.20 -8.69 1.81
C GLY A 53 4.87 -9.66 2.94
N ALA A 54 4.45 -9.16 4.11
CA ALA A 54 4.04 -10.00 5.23
C ALA A 54 2.86 -10.90 4.85
N PHE A 55 1.81 -10.36 4.26
CA PHE A 55 0.64 -11.15 3.83
C PHE A 55 0.97 -12.10 2.68
N CYS A 56 1.86 -11.71 1.76
CA CYS A 56 2.37 -12.58 0.72
C CYS A 56 3.08 -13.82 1.31
N GLY A 57 3.90 -13.64 2.33
CA GLY A 57 4.53 -14.75 3.06
C GLY A 57 3.49 -15.75 3.61
N PHE A 58 2.42 -15.25 4.22
CA PHE A 58 1.31 -16.11 4.67
C PHE A 58 0.66 -16.86 3.51
N SER A 59 0.38 -16.18 2.40
CA SER A 59 -0.22 -16.78 1.20
C SER A 59 0.68 -17.81 0.53
N ALA A 60 1.99 -17.53 0.47
CA ALA A 60 2.93 -18.34 -0.31
C ALA A 60 3.37 -19.62 0.41
N PHE A 61 3.69 -19.54 1.70
CA PHE A 61 4.29 -20.69 2.40
C PHE A 61 3.78 -20.92 3.83
N VAL A 62 3.44 -19.88 4.63
CA VAL A 62 3.07 -20.07 6.03
C VAL A 62 1.82 -20.92 6.15
N MET A 63 0.74 -20.60 5.43
CA MET A 63 -0.52 -21.35 5.51
C MET A 63 -0.37 -22.78 4.98
N ARG A 64 0.48 -23.00 3.97
CA ARG A 64 0.81 -24.36 3.50
C ARG A 64 1.59 -25.17 4.54
N GLY A 65 2.57 -24.54 5.20
CA GLY A 65 3.31 -25.14 6.29
C GLY A 65 2.38 -25.54 7.46
N LEU A 66 1.47 -24.65 7.87
CA LEU A 66 0.49 -24.94 8.92
C LEU A 66 -0.48 -26.05 8.51
N ALA A 67 -0.90 -26.11 7.26
CA ALA A 67 -1.79 -27.13 6.73
C ALA A 67 -1.15 -28.54 6.71
N SER A 68 0.19 -28.64 6.70
CA SER A 68 0.90 -29.93 6.74
C SER A 68 1.02 -30.51 8.17
N LEU A 69 0.67 -29.73 9.20
CA LEU A 69 0.70 -30.18 10.58
C LEU A 69 -0.58 -30.96 10.93
N PRO A 70 -0.53 -31.85 11.94
CA PRO A 70 -1.75 -32.37 12.57
C PRO A 70 -2.67 -31.21 12.97
N PRO A 71 -4.01 -31.32 12.81
CA PRO A 71 -4.93 -30.20 13.02
C PRO A 71 -4.76 -29.49 14.37
N ALA A 72 -4.57 -30.24 15.47
CA ALA A 72 -4.35 -29.67 16.80
C ALA A 72 -3.11 -28.77 16.85
N GLN A 73 -2.03 -29.17 16.20
CA GLN A 73 -0.79 -28.38 16.14
C GLN A 73 -0.96 -27.15 15.24
N GLY A 74 -1.65 -27.30 14.10
CA GLY A 74 -1.96 -26.20 13.19
C GLY A 74 -2.79 -25.11 13.88
N VAL A 75 -3.84 -25.50 14.59
CA VAL A 75 -4.69 -24.59 15.39
C VAL A 75 -3.88 -23.90 16.48
N ALA A 76 -3.10 -24.65 17.27
CA ALA A 76 -2.27 -24.06 18.33
C ALA A 76 -1.22 -23.08 17.77
N ALA A 77 -0.54 -23.43 16.69
CA ALA A 77 0.45 -22.59 16.04
C ALA A 77 -0.19 -21.31 15.48
N MET A 78 -1.33 -21.42 14.77
CA MET A 78 -2.01 -20.25 14.22
C MET A 78 -2.52 -19.30 15.30
N ASN A 79 -3.05 -19.83 16.41
CA ASN A 79 -3.45 -19.03 17.56
C ASN A 79 -2.26 -18.31 18.20
N ALA A 80 -1.09 -18.94 18.26
CA ALA A 80 0.14 -18.28 18.72
C ALA A 80 0.57 -17.15 17.76
N ILE A 81 0.52 -17.37 16.45
CA ILE A 81 0.81 -16.36 15.43
C ILE A 81 -0.16 -15.19 15.53
N ASN A 82 -1.46 -15.43 15.67
CA ASN A 82 -2.46 -14.37 15.79
C ASN A 82 -2.22 -13.50 17.04
N ARG A 83 -1.80 -14.10 18.17
CA ARG A 83 -1.40 -13.32 19.35
C ARG A 83 -0.13 -12.51 19.11
N ALA A 84 0.85 -13.10 18.46
CA ALA A 84 2.11 -12.42 18.13
C ALA A 84 1.91 -11.26 17.14
N ALA A 85 0.90 -11.32 16.27
CA ALA A 85 0.54 -10.23 15.37
C ALA A 85 0.03 -8.97 16.10
N LEU A 86 -0.36 -9.07 17.36
CA LEU A 86 -0.78 -7.92 18.18
C LEU A 86 0.41 -7.21 18.86
N THR A 87 1.64 -7.62 18.59
CA THR A 87 2.82 -6.93 19.12
C THR A 87 2.97 -5.51 18.57
N PRO A 88 3.55 -4.57 19.34
CA PRO A 88 3.71 -3.18 18.91
C PRO A 88 4.42 -3.03 17.55
N ALA A 89 5.40 -3.89 17.26
CA ALA A 89 6.17 -3.83 16.02
C ALA A 89 5.29 -4.06 14.77
N PHE A 90 4.47 -5.13 14.77
CA PHE A 90 3.57 -5.40 13.65
C PHE A 90 2.43 -4.39 13.60
N MET A 91 1.85 -4.01 14.74
CA MET A 91 0.78 -3.03 14.81
C MET A 91 1.23 -1.64 14.36
N LEU A 92 2.49 -1.25 14.60
CA LEU A 92 3.06 -0.01 14.08
C LEU A 92 3.11 -0.03 12.54
N VAL A 93 3.56 -1.12 11.95
CA VAL A 93 3.60 -1.23 10.49
C VAL A 93 2.19 -1.30 9.91
N PHE A 94 1.35 -2.19 10.41
CA PHE A 94 0.01 -2.43 9.87
C PHE A 94 -0.96 -1.27 10.14
N GLY A 95 -1.12 -0.91 11.41
CA GLY A 95 -2.00 0.20 11.83
C GLY A 95 -1.43 1.56 11.47
N GLY A 96 -0.11 1.74 11.60
CA GLY A 96 0.58 2.96 11.17
C GLY A 96 0.42 3.23 9.69
N SER A 97 0.48 2.20 8.84
CA SER A 97 0.18 2.35 7.40
C SER A 97 -1.27 2.78 7.15
N ALA A 98 -2.23 2.30 7.94
CA ALA A 98 -3.61 2.76 7.82
C ALA A 98 -3.76 4.24 8.18
N VAL A 99 -3.10 4.70 9.24
CA VAL A 99 -3.06 6.11 9.62
C VAL A 99 -2.40 6.95 8.53
N LEU A 100 -1.26 6.50 7.98
CA LEU A 100 -0.59 7.19 6.87
C LEU A 100 -1.49 7.29 5.63
N CYS A 101 -2.15 6.20 5.23
CA CYS A 101 -3.08 6.21 4.10
C CYS A 101 -4.27 7.16 4.33
N ALA A 102 -4.79 7.21 5.56
CA ALA A 102 -5.85 8.15 5.91
C ALA A 102 -5.36 9.62 5.83
N ILE A 103 -4.15 9.91 6.32
CA ILE A 103 -3.55 11.25 6.22
C ILE A 103 -3.33 11.61 4.75
N ILE A 104 -2.74 10.70 3.94
CA ILE A 104 -2.56 10.92 2.50
C ILE A 104 -3.90 11.25 1.84
N ALA A 105 -4.95 10.46 2.10
CA ALA A 105 -6.27 10.70 1.52
C ALA A 105 -6.83 12.08 1.90
N VAL A 106 -6.74 12.46 3.17
CA VAL A 106 -7.23 13.78 3.66
C VAL A 106 -6.42 14.91 3.04
N VAL A 107 -5.09 14.83 3.05
CA VAL A 107 -4.21 15.86 2.47
C VAL A 107 -4.47 16.00 0.96
N THR A 108 -4.55 14.87 0.23
CA THR A 108 -4.88 14.87 -1.20
C THR A 108 -6.24 15.53 -1.46
N PHE A 109 -7.26 15.17 -0.67
CA PHE A 109 -8.61 15.73 -0.83
C PHE A 109 -8.65 17.24 -0.57
N VAL A 110 -7.88 17.73 0.40
CA VAL A 110 -7.82 19.16 0.75
C VAL A 110 -7.00 19.96 -0.25
N LEU A 111 -5.85 19.46 -0.68
CA LEU A 111 -4.96 20.16 -1.61
C LEU A 111 -5.38 20.01 -3.06
N TRP A 112 -6.01 18.90 -3.40
CA TRP A 112 -6.50 18.53 -4.73
C TRP A 112 -5.47 18.81 -5.84
N PRO A 113 -4.29 18.18 -5.80
CA PRO A 113 -3.26 18.41 -6.81
C PRO A 113 -3.75 18.07 -8.22
N ASP A 114 -3.26 18.79 -9.23
CA ASP A 114 -3.63 18.57 -10.63
C ASP A 114 -3.21 17.17 -11.11
N ASP A 115 -2.02 16.70 -10.66
CA ASP A 115 -1.47 15.41 -11.00
C ASP A 115 -1.43 14.47 -9.77
N GLY A 116 -1.68 13.18 -9.98
CA GLY A 116 -1.56 12.13 -8.97
C GLY A 116 -2.74 12.04 -7.98
N THR A 117 -3.74 12.92 -8.05
CA THR A 117 -4.89 12.92 -7.12
C THR A 117 -5.63 11.57 -7.12
N VAL A 118 -5.93 11.03 -8.31
CA VAL A 118 -6.67 9.78 -8.45
C VAL A 118 -5.86 8.62 -7.88
N GLU A 119 -4.58 8.55 -8.20
CA GLU A 119 -3.65 7.53 -7.72
C GLU A 119 -3.53 7.55 -6.20
N LEU A 120 -3.36 8.73 -5.59
CA LEU A 120 -3.23 8.88 -4.15
C LEU A 120 -4.51 8.47 -3.41
N LEU A 121 -5.67 8.87 -3.90
CA LEU A 121 -6.95 8.48 -3.32
C LEU A 121 -7.24 6.99 -3.52
N LEU A 122 -6.93 6.44 -4.71
CA LEU A 122 -7.10 5.02 -5.00
C LEU A 122 -6.17 4.16 -4.15
N GLY A 123 -4.88 4.52 -4.04
CA GLY A 123 -3.93 3.83 -3.17
C GLY A 123 -4.38 3.80 -1.72
N SER A 124 -4.86 4.94 -1.21
CA SER A 124 -5.42 5.05 0.14
C SER A 124 -6.67 4.16 0.32
N ALA A 125 -7.59 4.18 -0.62
CA ALA A 125 -8.80 3.37 -0.57
C ALA A 125 -8.50 1.87 -0.63
N LEU A 126 -7.58 1.44 -1.50
CA LEU A 126 -7.13 0.06 -1.61
C LEU A 126 -6.58 -0.47 -0.28
N TYR A 127 -5.74 0.33 0.41
CA TYR A 127 -5.21 -0.12 1.69
C TYR A 127 -6.25 -0.07 2.80
N LEU A 128 -6.97 1.06 2.95
CA LEU A 128 -7.92 1.26 4.05
C LEU A 128 -9.08 0.26 3.99
N PHE A 129 -9.64 0.01 2.82
CA PHE A 129 -10.79 -0.90 2.66
C PHE A 129 -10.34 -2.32 2.29
N GLY A 130 -9.44 -2.46 1.30
CA GLY A 130 -9.03 -3.75 0.75
C GLY A 130 -8.04 -4.53 1.62
N SER A 131 -7.30 -3.86 2.52
CA SER A 131 -6.35 -4.50 3.43
C SER A 131 -6.79 -4.37 4.89
N PHE A 132 -6.81 -3.16 5.43
CA PHE A 132 -7.14 -2.92 6.84
C PHE A 132 -8.60 -3.28 7.16
N GLY A 133 -9.57 -2.77 6.41
CA GLY A 133 -10.98 -3.05 6.60
C GLY A 133 -11.31 -4.53 6.47
N LEU A 134 -10.79 -5.21 5.42
CA LEU A 134 -10.96 -6.65 5.27
C LEU A 134 -10.34 -7.46 6.42
N THR A 135 -9.23 -7.01 6.99
CA THR A 135 -8.67 -7.64 8.19
C THR A 135 -9.70 -7.65 9.31
N VAL A 136 -10.32 -6.50 9.58
CA VAL A 136 -11.29 -6.33 10.67
C VAL A 136 -12.56 -7.14 10.43
N VAL A 137 -13.11 -7.13 9.21
CA VAL A 137 -14.42 -7.75 8.94
C VAL A 137 -14.33 -9.23 8.52
N ALA A 138 -13.19 -9.68 8.01
CA ALA A 138 -13.07 -11.04 7.49
C ALA A 138 -12.06 -11.90 8.28
N ASN A 139 -10.83 -11.45 8.50
CA ASN A 139 -9.80 -12.29 9.12
C ASN A 139 -9.90 -12.32 10.64
N VAL A 140 -10.15 -11.18 11.30
CA VAL A 140 -10.27 -11.12 12.77
C VAL A 140 -11.41 -12.00 13.29
N PRO A 141 -12.64 -11.96 12.75
CA PRO A 141 -13.71 -12.85 13.25
C PRO A 141 -13.37 -14.34 13.11
N ARG A 142 -12.65 -14.73 12.04
CA ARG A 142 -12.18 -16.12 11.86
C ARG A 142 -11.11 -16.49 12.87
N ASN A 143 -10.20 -15.58 13.16
CA ASN A 143 -9.18 -15.78 14.21
C ASN A 143 -9.82 -15.97 15.58
N GLU A 144 -10.82 -15.14 15.91
CA GLU A 144 -11.56 -15.25 17.17
C GLU A 144 -12.35 -16.57 17.25
N ALA A 145 -13.01 -16.98 16.16
CA ALA A 145 -13.72 -18.25 16.12
C ALA A 145 -12.77 -19.43 16.34
N LEU A 146 -11.58 -19.41 15.68
CA LEU A 146 -10.55 -20.43 15.89
C LEU A 146 -10.03 -20.45 17.34
N ALA A 147 -9.84 -19.28 17.93
CA ALA A 147 -9.31 -19.14 19.29
C ALA A 147 -10.26 -19.64 20.40
N ARG A 148 -11.57 -19.74 20.10
CA ARG A 148 -12.58 -20.26 21.05
C ARG A 148 -12.63 -21.77 21.09
N LEU A 149 -12.01 -22.45 20.11
CA LEU A 149 -12.01 -23.91 20.01
C LEU A 149 -10.82 -24.52 20.76
N GLU A 150 -11.06 -25.57 21.49
CA GLU A 150 -10.00 -26.32 22.19
C GLU A 150 -9.20 -27.14 21.16
N PRO A 151 -7.88 -26.90 21.01
CA PRO A 151 -7.05 -27.68 20.11
C PRO A 151 -7.09 -29.19 20.45
N GLY A 152 -7.30 -30.03 19.43
CA GLY A 152 -7.40 -31.50 19.61
C GLY A 152 -8.81 -32.03 19.63
N THR A 153 -9.84 -31.18 19.69
CA THR A 153 -11.23 -31.61 19.53
C THR A 153 -11.58 -31.86 18.05
N ALA A 154 -12.57 -32.73 17.82
CA ALA A 154 -13.09 -32.99 16.48
C ALA A 154 -13.68 -31.70 15.83
N GLU A 155 -14.30 -30.85 16.65
CA GLU A 155 -14.82 -29.54 16.21
C GLU A 155 -13.73 -28.63 15.72
N ALA A 156 -12.63 -28.48 16.48
CA ALA A 156 -11.46 -27.68 16.06
C ALA A 156 -10.82 -28.23 14.78
N ALA A 157 -10.71 -29.56 14.64
CA ALA A 157 -10.17 -30.19 13.45
C ALA A 157 -11.05 -29.94 12.21
N SER A 158 -12.36 -29.99 12.37
CA SER A 158 -13.32 -29.68 11.28
C SER A 158 -13.26 -28.20 10.88
N TYR A 159 -13.31 -27.29 11.87
CA TYR A 159 -13.23 -25.86 11.60
C TYR A 159 -11.88 -25.46 10.99
N TRP A 160 -10.78 -26.13 11.36
CA TRP A 160 -9.45 -25.86 10.81
C TRP A 160 -9.42 -25.97 9.29
N GLN A 161 -10.12 -26.93 8.69
CA GLN A 161 -10.19 -27.09 7.22
C GLN A 161 -10.92 -25.92 6.57
N VAL A 162 -11.99 -25.42 7.18
CA VAL A 162 -12.72 -24.23 6.72
C VAL A 162 -11.84 -22.99 6.85
N TYR A 163 -11.20 -22.85 8.03
CA TYR A 163 -10.31 -21.74 8.33
C TYR A 163 -9.16 -21.63 7.32
N LEU A 164 -8.46 -22.72 7.04
CA LEU A 164 -7.36 -22.74 6.08
C LEU A 164 -7.79 -22.18 4.72
N ARG A 165 -8.96 -22.56 4.23
CA ARG A 165 -9.47 -22.11 2.93
C ARG A 165 -9.91 -20.65 2.96
N GLU A 166 -10.77 -20.30 3.90
CA GLU A 166 -11.41 -18.98 3.91
C GLU A 166 -10.46 -17.87 4.36
N TRP A 167 -9.69 -18.12 5.43
CA TRP A 167 -8.70 -17.16 5.90
C TRP A 167 -7.65 -16.88 4.83
N THR A 168 -7.18 -17.92 4.14
CA THR A 168 -6.19 -17.77 3.06
C THR A 168 -6.76 -17.02 1.87
N LEU A 169 -8.01 -17.27 1.49
CA LEU A 169 -8.67 -16.50 0.43
C LEU A 169 -8.68 -15.00 0.73
N TRP A 170 -9.14 -14.63 1.93
CA TRP A 170 -9.16 -13.22 2.34
C TRP A 170 -7.75 -12.63 2.47
N ASN A 171 -6.77 -13.47 2.87
CA ASN A 171 -5.37 -13.04 2.90
C ASN A 171 -4.82 -12.75 1.49
N HIS A 172 -5.21 -13.52 0.46
CA HIS A 172 -4.84 -13.20 -0.92
C HIS A 172 -5.39 -11.83 -1.35
N VAL A 173 -6.65 -11.54 -1.02
CA VAL A 173 -7.26 -10.24 -1.34
C VAL A 173 -6.50 -9.10 -0.66
N ARG A 174 -6.17 -9.25 0.63
CA ARG A 174 -5.39 -8.25 1.38
C ARG A 174 -3.99 -8.05 0.80
N THR A 175 -3.33 -9.15 0.41
CA THR A 175 -2.01 -9.10 -0.25
C THR A 175 -2.07 -8.27 -1.52
N LEU A 176 -3.03 -8.58 -2.41
CA LEU A 176 -3.20 -7.87 -3.67
C LEU A 176 -3.56 -6.41 -3.46
N ALA A 177 -4.48 -6.12 -2.53
CA ALA A 177 -4.88 -4.76 -2.22
C ALA A 177 -3.71 -3.91 -1.67
N SER A 178 -2.90 -4.48 -0.76
CA SER A 178 -1.73 -3.78 -0.21
C SER A 178 -0.64 -3.56 -1.28
N ALA A 179 -0.38 -4.56 -2.12
CA ALA A 179 0.60 -4.46 -3.21
C ALA A 179 0.14 -3.45 -4.27
N ALA A 180 -1.14 -3.47 -4.65
CA ALA A 180 -1.72 -2.50 -5.56
C ALA A 180 -1.67 -1.08 -4.98
N ALA A 181 -1.94 -0.89 -3.68
CA ALA A 181 -1.80 0.41 -3.02
C ALA A 181 -0.38 0.96 -3.11
N ALA A 182 0.64 0.11 -2.83
CA ALA A 182 2.05 0.50 -2.96
C ALA A 182 2.39 0.89 -4.40
N LEU A 183 1.96 0.08 -5.39
CA LEU A 183 2.21 0.36 -6.80
C LEU A 183 1.57 1.68 -7.25
N VAL A 184 0.31 1.91 -6.88
CA VAL A 184 -0.42 3.11 -7.29
C VAL A 184 0.19 4.36 -6.64
N TYR A 185 0.69 4.28 -5.41
CA TYR A 185 1.46 5.37 -4.80
C TYR A 185 2.79 5.64 -5.53
N VAL A 186 3.49 4.60 -6.00
CA VAL A 186 4.69 4.79 -6.83
C VAL A 186 4.35 5.51 -8.12
N LEU A 187 3.23 5.15 -8.77
CA LEU A 187 2.77 5.83 -10.00
C LEU A 187 2.42 7.30 -9.75
N ALA A 188 1.88 7.63 -8.58
CA ALA A 188 1.62 9.02 -8.20
C ALA A 188 2.90 9.85 -8.01
N LEU A 189 4.04 9.20 -7.72
CA LEU A 189 5.34 9.86 -7.54
C LEU A 189 6.18 9.94 -8.83
N SER A 190 5.74 9.32 -9.94
CA SER A 190 6.47 9.26 -11.21
C SER A 190 6.01 10.37 -12.16
#